data_f55b7981e7ce82869ad871987a46fed1
#
_entry.id   f55b7981e7ce82869ad871987a46fed1
#
_cell.length_a   1.000
_cell.length_b   1.000
_cell.length_c   1.000
_cell.angle_alpha   90.00
_cell.angle_beta   90.00
_cell.angle_gamma   90.00
#
_symmetry.space_group_name_H-M   'P 1'
#
loop_
_entity.id
_entity.type
_entity.pdbx_description
1 polymer ?
#
loop_
_entity_poly.entity_id
_entity_poly.type
_entity_poly.pdbx_seq_one_letter_code
_entity_poly.pdbx_strand_id
1 'polypeptide(L)'
;GLGDVYKRQKEVTPELIIQIVADHFGISPADILSSKRSADIVYPRQITMYLCRQMTNVALQGIGKALGNRDHTTIIHGADKIAKEVLVNETTKNTVDILIKKIDPS
;
A
#
# COMPACT_ATOMS: atom_id res chain seq x y z
N GLY A 1 -32.27 -0.79 10.10
CA GLY A 1 -31.47 -0.76 9.10
C GLY A 1 -30.92 0.49 8.71
N LEU A 2 -31.48 1.54 9.10
CA LEU A 2 -30.96 2.68 8.66
C LEU A 2 -29.63 2.87 9.12
N GLY A 3 -29.33 2.45 10.24
CA GLY A 3 -28.07 2.69 10.77
C GLY A 3 -26.97 2.05 10.02
N ASP A 4 -27.22 0.97 9.36
CA ASP A 4 -26.15 0.29 8.73
C ASP A 4 -25.65 1.02 7.56
N VAL A 5 -26.38 1.89 7.04
CA VAL A 5 -25.92 2.63 5.92
C VAL A 5 -24.74 3.44 6.33
N TYR A 6 -24.74 3.87 7.55
CA TYR A 6 -23.69 4.67 7.93
C TYR A 6 -22.57 3.89 8.41
N LYS A 7 -22.81 2.66 8.63
CA LYS A 7 -21.77 1.90 9.07
C LYS A 7 -20.99 1.44 7.99
N ARG A 8 -21.34 1.79 6.80
CA ARG A 8 -20.66 1.39 5.67
C ARG A 8 -19.25 1.73 5.85
N GLN A 9 -18.37 0.78 5.70
CA GLN A 9 -17.00 1.05 5.78
C GLN A 9 -16.51 1.73 4.57
N LYS A 10 -15.49 2.55 4.72
CA LYS A 10 -14.88 3.19 3.60
C LYS A 10 -14.24 2.12 2.78
N GLU A 11 -14.44 2.14 1.51
CA GLU A 11 -13.84 1.16 0.62
C GLU A 11 -12.34 1.39 0.55
N VAL A 12 -11.56 0.34 0.69
CA VAL A 12 -10.11 0.43 0.60
C VAL A 12 -9.70 0.26 -0.85
N THR A 13 -9.04 1.26 -1.38
CA THR A 13 -8.60 1.27 -2.78
C THR A 13 -7.11 1.50 -2.84
N PRO A 14 -6.45 1.15 -3.97
CA PRO A 14 -5.04 1.47 -4.12
C PRO A 14 -4.75 2.96 -3.96
N GLU A 15 -5.65 3.81 -4.44
CA GLU A 15 -5.47 5.26 -4.33
C GLU A 15 -5.45 5.71 -2.87
N LEU A 16 -6.33 5.15 -2.06
CA LEU A 16 -6.35 5.48 -0.64
C LEU A 16 -5.06 5.01 0.03
N ILE A 17 -4.60 3.82 -0.29
CA ILE A 17 -3.38 3.28 0.28
C ILE A 17 -2.18 4.15 -0.10
N ILE A 18 -2.10 4.57 -1.36
CA ILE A 18 -1.02 5.46 -1.82
C ILE A 18 -1.00 6.74 -0.99
N GLN A 19 -2.16 7.35 -0.76
CA GLN A 19 -2.25 8.58 -0.01
C GLN A 19 -1.76 8.39 1.43
N ILE A 20 -2.20 7.33 2.07
CA ILE A 20 -1.86 7.09 3.47
C ILE A 20 -0.39 6.75 3.63
N VAL A 21 0.15 5.92 2.73
CA VAL A 21 1.57 5.58 2.79
C VAL A 21 2.43 6.81 2.53
N ALA A 22 2.08 7.59 1.52
CA ALA A 22 2.85 8.79 1.21
C ALA A 22 2.84 9.75 2.40
N ASP A 23 1.68 9.94 3.01
CA ASP A 23 1.55 10.82 4.16
C ASP A 23 2.39 10.32 5.34
N HIS A 24 2.36 9.02 5.60
CA HIS A 24 3.12 8.43 6.71
C HIS A 24 4.62 8.65 6.55
N PHE A 25 5.14 8.52 5.33
CA PHE A 25 6.56 8.66 5.08
C PHE A 25 6.99 10.09 4.72
N GLY A 26 6.05 11.02 4.68
CA GLY A 26 6.39 12.42 4.38
C GLY A 26 6.83 12.64 2.94
N ILE A 27 6.32 11.84 2.01
CA ILE A 27 6.61 12.02 0.58
C ILE A 27 5.29 12.28 -0.14
N SER A 28 5.37 12.65 -1.41
CA SER A 28 4.15 12.92 -2.15
C SER A 28 3.63 11.63 -2.79
N PRO A 29 2.31 11.52 -3.02
CA PRO A 29 1.79 10.39 -3.78
C PRO A 29 2.46 10.26 -5.14
N ALA A 30 2.79 11.39 -5.79
CA ALA A 30 3.46 11.37 -7.08
C ALA A 30 4.82 10.68 -7.00
N ASP A 31 5.53 10.79 -5.87
CA ASP A 31 6.81 10.12 -5.69
C ASP A 31 6.63 8.60 -5.73
N ILE A 32 5.57 8.10 -5.10
CA ILE A 32 5.31 6.66 -5.11
C ILE A 32 5.06 6.17 -6.53
N LEU A 33 4.38 6.99 -7.34
CA LEU A 33 4.06 6.62 -8.71
C LEU A 33 5.21 6.85 -9.68
N SER A 34 6.24 7.55 -9.24
CA SER A 34 7.34 7.96 -10.12
C SER A 34 8.31 6.82 -10.38
N SER A 35 9.28 7.07 -11.24
CA SER A 35 10.33 6.11 -11.52
C SER A 35 11.56 6.26 -10.63
N LYS A 36 11.46 7.09 -9.57
CA LYS A 36 12.58 7.30 -8.67
C LYS A 36 12.98 5.99 -8.00
N ARG A 37 14.27 5.81 -7.83
CA ARG A 37 14.82 4.58 -7.29
C ARG A 37 15.57 4.74 -5.97
N SER A 38 15.53 5.92 -5.37
CA SER A 38 16.17 6.11 -4.08
C SER A 38 15.42 5.31 -3.01
N ALA A 39 16.14 4.84 -2.01
CA ALA A 39 15.58 3.96 -1.00
C ALA A 39 14.41 4.59 -0.26
N ASP A 40 14.46 5.89 -0.04
CA ASP A 40 13.40 6.60 0.67
C ASP A 40 12.10 6.66 -0.12
N ILE A 41 12.12 6.32 -1.40
CA ILE A 41 10.93 6.25 -2.24
C ILE A 41 10.58 4.78 -2.55
N VAL A 42 11.59 3.95 -2.79
CA VAL A 42 11.36 2.55 -3.15
C VAL A 42 10.72 1.79 -2.00
N TYR A 43 11.17 2.02 -0.77
CA TYR A 43 10.64 1.30 0.38
C TYR A 43 9.14 1.61 0.59
N PRO A 44 8.70 2.87 0.65
CA PRO A 44 7.27 3.15 0.72
C PRO A 44 6.48 2.61 -0.46
N ARG A 45 7.08 2.62 -1.65
CA ARG A 45 6.40 2.09 -2.83
C ARG A 45 6.16 0.59 -2.70
N GLN A 46 7.15 -0.15 -2.21
CA GLN A 46 7.00 -1.59 -2.03
C GLN A 46 6.00 -1.92 -0.94
N ILE A 47 5.97 -1.13 0.13
CA ILE A 47 4.96 -1.29 1.17
C ILE A 47 3.57 -1.05 0.58
N THR A 48 3.44 -0.07 -0.32
CA THR A 48 2.17 0.19 -0.98
C THR A 48 1.74 -1.03 -1.82
N MET A 49 2.67 -1.64 -2.55
CA MET A 49 2.38 -2.83 -3.33
C MET A 49 1.88 -3.96 -2.44
N TYR A 50 2.54 -4.17 -1.32
CA TYR A 50 2.17 -5.21 -0.37
C TYR A 50 0.78 -4.95 0.19
N LEU A 51 0.51 -3.72 0.63
CA LEU A 51 -0.77 -3.39 1.23
C LEU A 51 -1.92 -3.44 0.22
N CYS A 52 -1.65 -3.07 -1.03
CA CYS A 52 -2.68 -3.18 -2.07
C CYS A 52 -3.08 -4.63 -2.28
N ARG A 53 -2.12 -5.55 -2.22
CA ARG A 53 -2.43 -6.97 -2.37
C ARG A 53 -3.16 -7.51 -1.14
N GLN A 54 -2.81 -7.05 0.05
CA GLN A 54 -3.39 -7.56 1.27
C GLN A 54 -4.77 -7.00 1.57
N MET A 55 -5.02 -5.77 1.20
CA MET A 55 -6.20 -5.05 1.68
C MET A 55 -7.22 -4.72 0.60
N THR A 56 -6.95 -5.08 -0.66
CA THR A 56 -7.92 -4.83 -1.73
C THR A 56 -8.15 -6.11 -2.53
N ASN A 57 -9.22 -6.12 -3.31
CA ASN A 57 -9.51 -7.22 -4.23
C ASN A 57 -9.11 -6.86 -5.64
N VAL A 58 -8.32 -5.81 -5.81
CA VAL A 58 -7.91 -5.36 -7.12
C VAL A 58 -6.89 -6.33 -7.70
N ALA A 59 -7.05 -6.69 -8.96
CA ALA A 59 -6.14 -7.60 -9.63
C ALA A 59 -4.75 -6.96 -9.75
N LEU A 60 -3.73 -7.79 -9.90
CA LEU A 60 -2.35 -7.29 -10.01
C LEU A 60 -2.18 -6.26 -11.10
N GLN A 61 -2.85 -6.46 -12.23
CA GLN A 61 -2.75 -5.49 -13.32
C GLN A 61 -3.35 -4.15 -12.92
N GLY A 62 -4.44 -4.18 -12.16
CA GLY A 62 -5.07 -2.95 -11.69
C GLY A 62 -4.19 -2.23 -10.68
N ILE A 63 -3.52 -2.99 -9.81
CA ILE A 63 -2.58 -2.40 -8.86
C ILE A 63 -1.43 -1.76 -9.64
N GLY A 64 -0.92 -2.44 -10.66
CA GLY A 64 0.15 -1.91 -11.48
C GLY A 64 -0.23 -0.60 -12.15
N LYS A 65 -1.47 -0.52 -12.65
CA LYS A 65 -1.93 0.71 -13.28
C LYS A 65 -2.04 1.84 -12.26
N ALA A 66 -2.52 1.54 -11.07
CA ALA A 66 -2.65 2.55 -10.03
C ALA A 66 -1.28 3.03 -9.54
N LEU A 67 -0.26 2.19 -9.66
CA LEU A 67 1.08 2.51 -9.20
C LEU A 67 2.01 2.95 -10.33
N GLY A 68 1.51 3.79 -11.21
CA GLY A 68 2.33 4.38 -12.26
C GLY A 68 2.55 3.50 -13.46
N ASN A 69 1.58 2.64 -13.76
CA ASN A 69 1.65 1.73 -14.89
C ASN A 69 2.81 0.74 -14.79
N ARG A 70 2.94 0.15 -13.61
CA ARG A 70 3.96 -0.87 -13.41
C ARG A 70 3.45 -2.24 -13.81
N ASP A 71 4.37 -3.05 -14.30
CA ASP A 71 4.10 -4.41 -14.69
C ASP A 71 3.71 -5.24 -13.47
N HIS A 72 2.84 -6.23 -13.67
CA HIS A 72 2.38 -7.06 -12.55
C HIS A 72 3.53 -7.83 -11.90
N THR A 73 4.56 -8.20 -12.66
CA THR A 73 5.71 -8.88 -12.09
C THR A 73 6.43 -7.98 -11.09
N THR A 74 6.53 -6.69 -11.39
CA THR A 74 7.14 -5.72 -10.48
C THR A 74 6.32 -5.62 -9.20
N ILE A 75 4.99 -5.65 -9.30
CA ILE A 75 4.12 -5.59 -8.13
C ILE A 75 4.34 -6.83 -7.26
N ILE A 76 4.41 -8.01 -7.87
CA ILE A 76 4.63 -9.24 -7.13
C ILE A 76 5.97 -9.19 -6.40
N HIS A 77 7.04 -8.78 -7.09
CA HIS A 77 8.36 -8.75 -6.47
C HIS A 77 8.42 -7.77 -5.30
N GLY A 78 7.85 -6.59 -5.45
CA GLY A 78 7.85 -5.60 -4.38
C GLY A 78 7.03 -6.07 -3.18
N ALA A 79 5.86 -6.63 -3.43
CA ALA A 79 5.01 -7.13 -2.38
C ALA A 79 5.66 -8.31 -1.64
N ASP A 80 6.29 -9.23 -2.39
CA ASP A 80 6.93 -10.39 -1.78
C ASP A 80 8.12 -9.97 -0.92
N LYS A 81 8.85 -8.96 -1.34
CA LYS A 81 9.96 -8.48 -0.55
C LYS A 81 9.49 -8.00 0.81
N ILE A 82 8.41 -7.23 0.86
CA ILE A 82 7.87 -6.74 2.12
C ILE A 82 7.27 -7.89 2.92
N ALA A 83 6.62 -8.85 2.27
CA ALA A 83 6.06 -10.01 2.96
C ALA A 83 7.15 -10.77 3.72
N LYS A 84 8.34 -10.89 3.13
CA LYS A 84 9.45 -11.55 3.78
C LYS A 84 10.02 -10.69 4.91
N GLU A 85 10.12 -9.39 4.67
CA GLU A 85 10.67 -8.50 5.69
C GLU A 85 9.81 -8.43 6.93
N VAL A 86 8.50 -8.50 6.77
CA VAL A 86 7.59 -8.48 7.90
C VAL A 86 7.89 -9.64 8.86
N LEU A 87 8.39 -10.75 8.35
CA LEU A 87 8.68 -11.92 9.16
C LEU A 87 9.98 -11.81 9.94
N VAL A 88 10.94 -11.01 9.47
CA VAL A 88 12.26 -10.97 10.07
C VAL A 88 12.70 -9.58 10.55
N ASN A 89 11.99 -8.54 10.16
CA ASN A 89 12.38 -7.17 10.51
C ASN A 89 11.25 -6.53 11.30
N GLU A 90 11.50 -6.32 12.59
CA GLU A 90 10.46 -5.80 13.46
C GLU A 90 10.03 -4.39 13.10
N THR A 91 10.96 -3.58 12.62
CA THR A 91 10.62 -2.22 12.22
C THR A 91 9.63 -2.23 11.05
N THR A 92 9.88 -3.08 10.06
CA THR A 92 8.96 -3.20 8.93
C THR A 92 7.61 -3.74 9.38
N LYS A 93 7.60 -4.73 10.27
CA LYS A 93 6.36 -5.28 10.77
C LYS A 93 5.55 -4.21 11.49
N ASN A 94 6.19 -3.43 12.35
CA ASN A 94 5.51 -2.37 13.09
C ASN A 94 4.97 -1.28 12.15
N THR A 95 5.75 -0.91 11.16
CA THR A 95 5.33 0.09 10.18
C THR A 95 4.10 -0.38 9.42
N VAL A 96 4.12 -1.63 8.97
CA VAL A 96 2.99 -2.21 8.24
C VAL A 96 1.76 -2.27 9.13
N ASP A 97 1.91 -2.67 10.40
CA ASP A 97 0.79 -2.74 11.33
C ASP A 97 0.17 -1.36 11.56
N ILE A 98 0.99 -0.34 11.71
CA ILE A 98 0.50 1.03 11.88
C ILE A 98 -0.27 1.48 10.64
N LEU A 99 0.28 1.19 9.46
CA LEU A 99 -0.37 1.59 8.22
C LEU A 99 -1.71 0.88 8.01
N ILE A 100 -1.76 -0.41 8.34
CA ILE A 100 -3.01 -1.15 8.24
C ILE A 100 -4.09 -0.50 9.10
N LYS A 101 -3.74 -0.08 10.31
CA LYS A 101 -4.69 0.57 11.19
C LYS A 101 -5.12 1.94 10.69
N LYS A 102 -4.23 2.64 10.01
CA LYS A 102 -4.59 3.93 9.44
C LYS A 102 -5.50 3.76 8.23
N ILE A 103 -5.32 2.69 7.47
CA ILE A 103 -6.12 2.43 6.28
C ILE A 103 -7.49 1.89 6.67
N ASP A 104 -7.52 0.99 7.61
CA ASP A 104 -8.77 0.37 8.07
C ASP A 104 -8.77 0.36 9.60
N PRO A 105 -9.28 1.42 10.22
CA PRO A 105 -9.25 1.55 11.67
C PRO A 105 -10.14 0.57 12.41
N SER A 106 -11.01 -0.12 11.72
CA SER A 106 -11.96 -1.03 12.39
C SER A 106 -11.31 -2.34 12.93
#